data_5f57e83eeccad00768f8d0fec5f191f4
#
_entry.id   5f57e83eeccad00768f8d0fec5f191f4
#
_cell.length_a   1.000
_cell.length_b   1.000
_cell.length_c   1.000
_cell.angle_alpha   90.00
_cell.angle_beta   90.00
_cell.angle_gamma   90.00
#
_symmetry.space_group_name_H-M   'P 1'
#
loop_
_entity.id
_entity.type
_entity.pdbx_description
1 polymer ?
#
loop_
_entity_poly.entity_id
_entity_poly.type
_entity_poly.pdbx_seq_one_letter_code
_entity_poly.pdbx_strand_id
1 'polypeptide(L)'
;MTVLATARTESIPGHTSALMRVAGLSKRYDDQQALADVSFDVPSNEIVGLIGPNGAGKTTLLEAVAGLIPVDSGDVLWRDNTLPFSRRRDSIFFLPDGIRPWQEQHVLHVIEFFAAVYHRPNSVLANTIRLLGLSSVLRKRVDALSKGFCRRLMLALALLTPHSLLLMDEPFDGFDLRQTHEIMNVLREVALGGRTLVLAIHQLIDAERICDRFVLLAGGRVRGSGTLDELRRRTGLVGAGLEDVFLALT
;
A
#
# COMPACT_ATOMS: atom_id res chain seq x y z
N MET A 1 35.15 38.13 -1.66
CA MET A 1 34.90 37.19 -0.57
C MET A 1 33.41 37.28 -0.20
N THR A 2 32.60 36.42 -0.78
CA THR A 2 31.15 36.40 -0.52
C THR A 2 30.86 35.08 0.19
N VAL A 3 30.46 35.19 1.44
CA VAL A 3 30.13 34.06 2.33
C VAL A 3 28.75 33.58 1.98
N LEU A 4 28.63 32.36 1.43
CA LEU A 4 27.38 31.65 1.26
C LEU A 4 26.87 31.17 2.62
N ALA A 5 25.77 31.75 3.07
CA ALA A 5 25.05 31.31 4.25
C ALA A 5 24.34 30.00 3.96
N THR A 6 24.82 28.93 4.55
CA THR A 6 24.11 27.63 4.61
C THR A 6 22.95 27.78 5.59
N ALA A 7 21.72 27.78 5.05
CA ALA A 7 20.52 27.68 5.86
C ALA A 7 20.49 26.27 6.50
N ARG A 8 20.71 26.19 7.79
CA ARG A 8 20.41 25.01 8.62
C ARG A 8 18.90 24.91 8.74
N THR A 9 18.34 23.87 8.16
CA THR A 9 16.96 23.48 8.42
C THR A 9 16.89 22.94 9.85
N GLU A 10 16.29 23.69 10.75
CA GLU A 10 16.00 23.24 12.12
C GLU A 10 15.02 22.07 12.06
N SER A 11 15.44 20.92 12.55
CA SER A 11 14.62 19.73 12.72
C SER A 11 13.63 19.98 13.86
N ILE A 12 12.34 20.00 13.52
CA ILE A 12 11.23 20.02 14.49
C ILE A 12 11.23 18.68 15.23
N PRO A 13 11.30 18.64 16.57
CA PRO A 13 11.29 17.39 17.33
C PRO A 13 9.90 16.78 17.29
N GLY A 14 9.79 15.53 16.80
CA GLY A 14 8.56 14.73 16.83
C GLY A 14 8.15 14.04 15.52
N HIS A 15 8.85 14.24 14.41
CA HIS A 15 8.58 13.51 13.19
C HIS A 15 9.38 12.20 13.17
N THR A 16 8.70 11.07 13.31
CA THR A 16 9.20 9.78 12.84
C THR A 16 9.56 10.00 11.36
N SER A 17 10.82 9.79 10.97
CA SER A 17 11.26 10.02 9.59
C SER A 17 10.39 9.18 8.65
N ALA A 18 9.78 9.81 7.66
CA ALA A 18 8.97 9.12 6.68
C ALA A 18 9.83 8.09 5.93
N LEU A 19 9.33 6.84 5.79
CA LEU A 19 9.96 5.85 4.93
C LEU A 19 9.91 6.31 3.48
N MET A 20 8.75 6.83 3.10
CA MET A 20 8.49 7.36 1.76
C MET A 20 7.68 8.65 1.87
N ARG A 21 7.99 9.60 0.99
CA ARG A 21 7.20 10.82 0.78
C ARG A 21 6.81 10.93 -0.69
N VAL A 22 5.57 11.23 -0.94
CA VAL A 22 5.04 11.64 -2.24
C VAL A 22 4.95 13.16 -2.22
N ALA A 23 5.53 13.84 -3.22
CA ALA A 23 5.63 15.29 -3.28
C ALA A 23 5.15 15.82 -4.63
N GLY A 24 3.96 16.41 -4.66
CA GLY A 24 3.42 17.13 -5.81
C GLY A 24 3.12 16.25 -7.03
N LEU A 25 2.82 14.94 -6.85
CA LEU A 25 2.56 14.05 -7.99
C LEU A 25 1.33 14.48 -8.77
N SER A 26 1.52 14.66 -10.08
CA SER A 26 0.44 14.94 -11.01
C SER A 26 0.49 13.99 -12.19
N LYS A 27 -0.68 13.53 -12.64
CA LYS A 27 -0.84 12.66 -13.79
C LYS A 27 -2.10 13.00 -14.55
N ARG A 28 -1.96 13.14 -15.86
CA ARG A 28 -3.05 13.37 -16.79
C ARG A 28 -3.10 12.28 -17.85
N TYR A 29 -4.29 11.87 -18.22
CA TYR A 29 -4.55 11.01 -19.38
C TYR A 29 -5.44 11.82 -20.33
N ASP A 30 -4.92 12.16 -21.48
CA ASP A 30 -5.57 13.04 -22.45
C ASP A 30 -6.14 14.29 -21.75
N ASP A 31 -7.46 14.44 -21.71
CA ASP A 31 -8.12 15.58 -21.07
C ASP A 31 -8.49 15.34 -19.59
N GLN A 32 -8.28 14.13 -19.08
CA GLN A 32 -8.66 13.76 -17.71
C GLN A 32 -7.49 13.88 -16.75
N GLN A 33 -7.63 14.74 -15.71
CA GLN A 33 -6.67 14.82 -14.61
C GLN A 33 -6.92 13.67 -13.64
N ALA A 34 -6.04 12.67 -13.62
CA ALA A 34 -6.14 11.52 -12.72
C ALA A 34 -5.53 11.81 -11.34
N LEU A 35 -4.41 12.57 -11.29
CA LEU A 35 -3.76 13.02 -10.07
C LEU A 35 -3.37 14.49 -10.22
N ALA A 36 -3.62 15.30 -9.20
CA ALA A 36 -3.38 16.74 -9.21
C ALA A 36 -2.71 17.19 -7.90
N ASP A 37 -1.40 17.39 -7.95
CA ASP A 37 -0.58 17.89 -6.84
C ASP A 37 -0.72 17.03 -5.56
N VAL A 38 -0.58 15.71 -5.71
CA VAL A 38 -0.74 14.74 -4.63
C VAL A 38 0.51 14.71 -3.77
N SER A 39 0.34 15.01 -2.47
CA SER A 39 1.44 15.00 -1.50
C SER A 39 1.01 14.35 -0.19
N PHE A 40 1.82 13.40 0.32
CA PHE A 40 1.63 12.76 1.63
C PHE A 40 2.88 12.00 2.05
N ASP A 41 2.94 11.68 3.34
CA ASP A 41 4.02 10.91 3.95
C ASP A 41 3.55 9.49 4.31
N VAL A 42 4.45 8.53 4.17
CA VAL A 42 4.28 7.13 4.60
C VAL A 42 5.34 6.84 5.68
N PRO A 43 4.95 6.79 6.95
CA PRO A 43 5.87 6.43 8.04
C PRO A 43 6.32 4.98 7.96
N SER A 44 7.46 4.65 8.58
CA SER A 44 7.96 3.27 8.66
C SER A 44 7.10 2.42 9.60
N ASN A 45 6.90 1.16 9.24
CA ASN A 45 6.24 0.13 10.07
C ASN A 45 4.78 0.44 10.42
N GLU A 46 4.12 1.26 9.62
CA GLU A 46 2.71 1.57 9.74
C GLU A 46 1.92 1.01 8.55
N ILE A 47 0.62 0.87 8.76
CA ILE A 47 -0.36 0.55 7.71
C ILE A 47 -1.09 1.84 7.35
N VAL A 48 -0.87 2.34 6.15
CA VAL A 48 -1.49 3.55 5.62
C VAL A 48 -2.64 3.15 4.69
N GLY A 49 -3.85 3.61 4.99
CA GLY A 49 -5.03 3.45 4.13
C GLY A 49 -5.12 4.56 3.08
N LEU A 50 -5.11 4.20 1.82
CA LEU A 50 -5.44 5.09 0.71
C LEU A 50 -6.94 4.97 0.42
N ILE A 51 -7.70 5.97 0.82
CA ILE A 51 -9.16 5.94 0.86
C ILE A 51 -9.74 6.91 -0.16
N GLY A 52 -10.76 6.49 -0.88
CA GLY A 52 -11.46 7.33 -1.83
C GLY A 52 -12.47 6.54 -2.67
N PRO A 53 -13.44 7.20 -3.31
CA PRO A 53 -14.40 6.54 -4.18
C PRO A 53 -13.73 5.92 -5.41
N ASN A 54 -14.50 5.13 -6.15
CA ASN A 54 -14.05 4.63 -7.45
C ASN A 54 -13.79 5.82 -8.39
N GLY A 55 -12.69 5.77 -9.14
CA GLY A 55 -12.27 6.88 -9.99
C GLY A 55 -11.55 8.03 -9.27
N ALA A 56 -11.33 7.95 -7.95
CA ALA A 56 -10.57 8.98 -7.21
C ALA A 56 -9.09 9.08 -7.59
N GLY A 57 -8.54 8.07 -8.30
CA GLY A 57 -7.13 8.00 -8.70
C GLY A 57 -6.27 7.07 -7.85
N LYS A 58 -6.86 6.22 -6.98
CA LYS A 58 -6.10 5.33 -6.07
C LYS A 58 -5.13 4.40 -6.82
N THR A 59 -5.62 3.62 -7.77
CA THR A 59 -4.80 2.70 -8.57
C THR A 59 -3.72 3.45 -9.34
N THR A 60 -4.09 4.56 -10.01
CA THR A 60 -3.13 5.43 -10.71
C THR A 60 -2.02 5.94 -9.79
N LEU A 61 -2.37 6.33 -8.55
CA LEU A 61 -1.39 6.76 -7.56
C LEU A 61 -0.46 5.62 -7.15
N LEU A 62 -1.00 4.43 -6.86
CA LEU A 62 -0.18 3.26 -6.50
C LEU A 62 0.75 2.85 -7.65
N GLU A 63 0.27 2.82 -8.90
CA GLU A 63 1.07 2.52 -10.09
C GLU A 63 2.17 3.57 -10.32
N ALA A 64 1.86 4.85 -10.15
CA ALA A 64 2.82 5.93 -10.27
C ALA A 64 3.92 5.82 -9.20
N VAL A 65 3.54 5.60 -7.94
CA VAL A 65 4.46 5.41 -6.82
C VAL A 65 5.33 4.17 -7.02
N ALA A 66 4.76 3.07 -7.50
CA ALA A 66 5.49 1.84 -7.80
C ALA A 66 6.46 1.96 -8.99
N GLY A 67 6.34 3.02 -9.79
CA GLY A 67 7.15 3.20 -11.01
C GLY A 67 6.69 2.34 -12.20
N LEU A 68 5.39 2.05 -12.27
CA LEU A 68 4.79 1.34 -13.41
C LEU A 68 4.32 2.31 -14.50
N ILE A 69 3.89 3.50 -14.11
CA ILE A 69 3.49 4.57 -15.04
C ILE A 69 4.29 5.85 -14.76
N PRO A 70 4.68 6.60 -15.80
CA PRO A 70 5.32 7.89 -15.62
C PRO A 70 4.32 8.94 -15.11
N VAL A 71 4.80 9.88 -14.33
CA VAL A 71 4.06 11.07 -13.87
C VAL A 71 4.45 12.29 -14.69
N ASP A 72 3.58 13.31 -14.72
CA ASP A 72 3.83 14.54 -15.46
C ASP A 72 4.65 15.53 -14.63
N SER A 73 4.50 15.48 -13.29
CA SER A 73 5.29 16.27 -12.35
C SER A 73 5.30 15.63 -10.96
N GLY A 74 6.21 16.12 -10.11
CA GLY A 74 6.37 15.68 -8.73
C GLY A 74 7.34 14.52 -8.56
N ASP A 75 7.66 14.22 -7.31
CA ASP A 75 8.69 13.26 -6.92
C ASP A 75 8.18 12.25 -5.89
N VAL A 76 8.84 11.09 -5.87
CA VAL A 76 8.78 10.14 -4.77
C VAL A 76 10.13 10.15 -4.07
N LEU A 77 10.12 10.41 -2.76
CA LEU A 77 11.32 10.40 -1.95
C LEU A 77 11.32 9.14 -1.08
N TRP A 78 12.48 8.55 -0.89
CA TRP A 78 12.75 7.41 -0.03
C TRP A 78 13.74 7.83 1.04
N ARG A 79 13.31 7.88 2.32
CA ARG A 79 14.15 8.39 3.42
C ARG A 79 14.79 9.74 3.07
N ASP A 80 13.93 10.67 2.65
CA ASP A 80 14.27 12.05 2.24
C ASP A 80 15.18 12.19 1.00
N ASN A 81 15.52 11.10 0.31
CA ASN A 81 16.24 11.13 -0.95
C ASN A 81 15.31 10.85 -2.13
N THR A 82 15.42 11.59 -3.22
CA THR A 82 14.63 11.33 -4.42
C THR A 82 14.85 9.90 -4.90
N LEU A 83 13.74 9.15 -5.06
CA LEU A 83 13.75 7.79 -5.60
C LEU A 83 13.42 7.83 -7.09
N PRO A 84 14.42 7.68 -7.97
CA PRO A 84 14.20 7.72 -9.42
C PRO A 84 13.18 6.69 -9.88
N PHE A 85 12.40 7.04 -10.89
CA PHE A 85 11.36 6.17 -11.46
C PHE A 85 11.85 4.73 -11.71
N SER A 86 13.03 4.59 -12.35
CA SER A 86 13.62 3.29 -12.70
C SER A 86 14.06 2.45 -11.49
N ARG A 87 14.22 3.07 -10.31
CA ARG A 87 14.69 2.40 -9.08
C ARG A 87 13.57 2.12 -8.08
N ARG A 88 12.33 2.59 -8.33
CA ARG A 88 11.20 2.40 -7.41
C ARG A 88 10.91 0.92 -7.14
N ARG A 89 10.97 0.10 -8.19
CA ARG A 89 10.79 -1.36 -8.09
C ARG A 89 11.84 -2.10 -7.25
N ASP A 90 12.96 -1.46 -6.93
CA ASP A 90 13.99 -2.05 -6.06
C ASP A 90 13.62 -1.93 -4.57
N SER A 91 12.75 -0.98 -4.22
CA SER A 91 12.36 -0.65 -2.84
C SER A 91 10.89 -0.91 -2.54
N ILE A 92 10.04 -0.91 -3.56
CA ILE A 92 8.58 -0.95 -3.49
C ILE A 92 8.05 -2.14 -4.27
N PHE A 93 7.22 -2.96 -3.63
CA PHE A 93 6.44 -3.98 -4.33
C PHE A 93 4.99 -3.55 -4.42
N PHE A 94 4.40 -3.68 -5.60
CA PHE A 94 2.98 -3.39 -5.83
C PHE A 94 2.21 -4.67 -6.16
N LEU A 95 1.15 -4.91 -5.40
CA LEU A 95 0.16 -5.95 -5.64
C LEU A 95 -1.11 -5.30 -6.18
N PRO A 96 -1.35 -5.29 -7.49
CA PRO A 96 -2.56 -4.73 -8.07
C PRO A 96 -3.77 -5.63 -7.82
N ASP A 97 -4.96 -5.05 -7.99
CA ASP A 97 -6.19 -5.85 -8.03
C ASP A 97 -6.31 -6.65 -9.32
N GLY A 98 -7.11 -7.72 -9.30
CA GLY A 98 -7.49 -8.50 -10.47
C GLY A 98 -6.41 -9.36 -11.11
N ILE A 99 -5.15 -9.26 -10.68
CA ILE A 99 -4.07 -10.11 -11.22
C ILE A 99 -4.19 -11.54 -10.72
N ARG A 100 -3.92 -12.48 -11.64
CA ARG A 100 -3.77 -13.91 -11.34
C ARG A 100 -2.42 -14.38 -11.84
N PRO A 101 -1.69 -15.19 -11.05
CA PRO A 101 -0.47 -15.83 -11.54
C PRO A 101 -0.80 -16.91 -12.57
N TRP A 102 0.20 -17.57 -13.11
CA TRP A 102 0.05 -18.61 -14.13
C TRP A 102 -1.02 -19.64 -13.77
N GLN A 103 -2.14 -19.60 -14.48
CA GLN A 103 -3.36 -20.31 -14.13
C GLN A 103 -3.20 -21.84 -14.20
N GLU A 104 -2.37 -22.34 -15.12
CA GLU A 104 -2.15 -23.77 -15.34
C GLU A 104 -1.16 -24.40 -14.33
N GLN A 105 -0.44 -23.59 -13.58
CA GLN A 105 0.53 -24.05 -12.63
C GLN A 105 -0.10 -24.46 -11.28
N HIS A 106 0.55 -25.38 -10.56
CA HIS A 106 0.15 -25.69 -9.21
C HIS A 106 0.56 -24.55 -8.26
N VAL A 107 -0.26 -24.33 -7.24
CA VAL A 107 -0.02 -23.30 -6.22
C VAL A 107 1.37 -23.38 -5.63
N LEU A 108 1.83 -24.60 -5.28
CA LEU A 108 3.15 -24.82 -4.73
C LEU A 108 4.26 -24.35 -5.67
N HIS A 109 4.20 -24.70 -6.95
CA HIS A 109 5.22 -24.31 -7.92
C HIS A 109 5.32 -22.79 -8.09
N VAL A 110 4.16 -22.08 -8.08
CA VAL A 110 4.14 -20.63 -8.15
C VAL A 110 4.83 -19.99 -6.93
N ILE A 111 4.52 -20.50 -5.73
CA ILE A 111 5.10 -20.01 -4.48
C ILE A 111 6.61 -20.29 -4.43
N GLU A 112 7.03 -21.53 -4.77
CA GLU A 112 8.45 -21.93 -4.83
C GLU A 112 9.23 -21.09 -5.84
N PHE A 113 8.66 -20.81 -7.01
CA PHE A 113 9.26 -19.95 -8.01
C PHE A 113 9.53 -18.54 -7.46
N PHE A 114 8.55 -17.90 -6.81
CA PHE A 114 8.74 -16.60 -6.18
C PHE A 114 9.78 -16.64 -5.05
N ALA A 115 9.74 -17.68 -4.22
CA ALA A 115 10.73 -17.87 -3.17
C ALA A 115 12.16 -17.99 -3.74
N ALA A 116 12.31 -18.72 -4.85
CA ALA A 116 13.59 -18.87 -5.53
C ALA A 116 14.08 -17.56 -6.15
N VAL A 117 13.20 -16.79 -6.85
CA VAL A 117 13.53 -15.49 -7.45
C VAL A 117 14.06 -14.51 -6.40
N TYR A 118 13.48 -14.50 -5.21
CA TYR A 118 13.88 -13.63 -4.12
C TYR A 118 14.83 -14.26 -3.12
N HIS A 119 15.39 -15.45 -3.42
CA HIS A 119 16.33 -16.18 -2.57
C HIS A 119 15.82 -16.37 -1.13
N ARG A 120 14.52 -16.65 -0.99
CA ARG A 120 13.90 -16.81 0.34
C ARG A 120 14.18 -18.20 0.91
N PRO A 121 14.57 -18.30 2.18
CA PRO A 121 14.80 -19.60 2.81
C PRO A 121 13.49 -20.38 2.98
N ASN A 122 13.58 -21.71 3.00
CA ASN A 122 12.43 -22.62 3.13
C ASN A 122 11.59 -22.33 4.39
N SER A 123 12.21 -21.83 5.46
CA SER A 123 11.49 -21.43 6.68
C SER A 123 10.52 -20.25 6.43
N VAL A 124 10.91 -19.28 5.62
CA VAL A 124 10.04 -18.15 5.22
C VAL A 124 8.91 -18.64 4.33
N LEU A 125 9.23 -19.51 3.36
CA LEU A 125 8.23 -20.16 2.49
C LEU A 125 7.17 -20.89 3.32
N ALA A 126 7.59 -21.80 4.19
CA ALA A 126 6.70 -22.60 5.04
C ALA A 126 5.84 -21.71 5.95
N ASN A 127 6.44 -20.67 6.55
CA ASN A 127 5.71 -19.73 7.39
C ASN A 127 4.65 -18.94 6.58
N THR A 128 4.99 -18.48 5.38
CA THR A 128 4.05 -17.74 4.50
C THR A 128 2.86 -18.61 4.09
N ILE A 129 3.12 -19.89 3.72
CA ILE A 129 2.06 -20.86 3.42
C ILE A 129 1.12 -21.07 4.62
N ARG A 130 1.68 -21.19 5.81
CA ARG A 130 0.92 -21.36 7.06
C ARG A 130 0.09 -20.13 7.39
N LEU A 131 0.70 -18.95 7.39
CA LEU A 131 0.04 -17.68 7.72
C LEU A 131 -1.17 -17.40 6.83
N LEU A 132 -1.06 -17.72 5.54
CA LEU A 132 -2.14 -17.48 4.58
C LEU A 132 -3.04 -18.70 4.36
N GLY A 133 -2.89 -19.79 5.14
CA GLY A 133 -3.78 -20.94 5.12
C GLY A 133 -3.80 -21.69 3.77
N LEU A 134 -2.67 -21.71 3.04
CA LEU A 134 -2.58 -22.28 1.69
C LEU A 134 -2.30 -23.80 1.68
N SER A 135 -2.04 -24.43 2.82
CA SER A 135 -1.62 -25.83 2.92
C SER A 135 -2.56 -26.82 2.21
N SER A 136 -3.88 -26.58 2.27
CA SER A 136 -4.90 -27.47 1.68
C SER A 136 -5.01 -27.37 0.15
N VAL A 137 -4.41 -26.35 -0.46
CA VAL A 137 -4.53 -26.06 -1.90
C VAL A 137 -3.22 -26.15 -2.68
N LEU A 138 -2.10 -26.46 -2.04
CA LEU A 138 -0.77 -26.47 -2.66
C LEU A 138 -0.67 -27.33 -3.93
N ARG A 139 -1.42 -28.45 -3.98
CA ARG A 139 -1.45 -29.36 -5.12
C ARG A 139 -2.53 -29.01 -6.16
N LYS A 140 -3.36 -27.98 -5.90
CA LYS A 140 -4.35 -27.51 -6.87
C LYS A 140 -3.69 -26.61 -7.90
N ARG A 141 -4.27 -26.60 -9.10
CA ARG A 141 -3.93 -25.59 -10.12
C ARG A 141 -4.52 -24.24 -9.70
N VAL A 142 -3.90 -23.15 -10.12
CA VAL A 142 -4.35 -21.79 -9.80
C VAL A 142 -5.75 -21.51 -10.38
N ASP A 143 -6.07 -22.01 -11.57
CA ASP A 143 -7.39 -21.86 -12.18
C ASP A 143 -8.52 -22.58 -11.41
N ALA A 144 -8.19 -23.61 -10.61
CA ALA A 144 -9.12 -24.34 -9.76
C ALA A 144 -9.32 -23.71 -8.35
N LEU A 145 -8.71 -22.57 -8.08
CA LEU A 145 -8.86 -21.86 -6.80
C LEU A 145 -10.17 -21.05 -6.77
N SER A 146 -10.79 -20.98 -5.58
CA SER A 146 -11.80 -19.96 -5.31
C SER A 146 -11.17 -18.56 -5.33
N LYS A 147 -11.99 -17.51 -5.49
CA LYS A 147 -11.53 -16.11 -5.48
C LYS A 147 -10.70 -15.81 -4.21
N GLY A 148 -11.17 -16.25 -3.03
CA GLY A 148 -10.47 -16.05 -1.76
C GLY A 148 -9.11 -16.78 -1.71
N PHE A 149 -9.02 -18.04 -2.18
CA PHE A 149 -7.73 -18.73 -2.23
C PHE A 149 -6.77 -18.11 -3.26
N CYS A 150 -7.28 -17.63 -4.40
CA CYS A 150 -6.46 -16.88 -5.35
C CYS A 150 -5.90 -15.60 -4.71
N ARG A 151 -6.72 -14.85 -3.96
CA ARG A 151 -6.26 -13.64 -3.25
C ARG A 151 -5.23 -13.98 -2.16
N ARG A 152 -5.43 -15.06 -1.38
CA ARG A 152 -4.43 -15.55 -0.42
C ARG A 152 -3.11 -15.91 -1.09
N LEU A 153 -3.15 -16.54 -2.28
CA LEU A 153 -1.95 -16.82 -3.07
C LEU A 153 -1.24 -15.53 -3.47
N MET A 154 -1.97 -14.53 -3.98
CA MET A 154 -1.38 -13.24 -4.37
C MET A 154 -0.72 -12.53 -3.19
N LEU A 155 -1.37 -12.53 -2.03
CA LEU A 155 -0.78 -12.01 -0.78
C LEU A 155 0.49 -12.79 -0.40
N ALA A 156 0.50 -14.13 -0.55
CA ALA A 156 1.70 -14.95 -0.30
C ALA A 156 2.88 -14.51 -1.17
N LEU A 157 2.62 -14.27 -2.47
CA LEU A 157 3.66 -13.80 -3.39
C LEU A 157 4.21 -12.44 -2.96
N ALA A 158 3.34 -11.50 -2.54
CA ALA A 158 3.76 -10.20 -2.01
C ALA A 158 4.61 -10.34 -0.74
N LEU A 159 4.21 -11.21 0.19
CA LEU A 159 4.94 -11.43 1.45
C LEU A 159 6.27 -12.13 1.26
N LEU A 160 6.44 -12.93 0.21
CA LEU A 160 7.72 -13.54 -0.15
C LEU A 160 8.73 -12.53 -0.71
N THR A 161 8.32 -11.35 -1.16
CA THR A 161 9.28 -10.34 -1.62
C THR A 161 10.10 -9.77 -0.45
N PRO A 162 11.32 -9.27 -0.69
CA PRO A 162 12.14 -8.66 0.36
C PRO A 162 11.81 -7.19 0.65
N HIS A 163 10.90 -6.59 -0.12
CA HIS A 163 10.61 -5.15 -0.08
C HIS A 163 10.08 -4.72 1.27
N SER A 164 10.58 -3.59 1.77
CA SER A 164 10.13 -3.00 3.04
C SER A 164 8.83 -2.21 2.91
N LEU A 165 8.45 -1.80 1.69
CA LEU A 165 7.17 -1.18 1.38
C LEU A 165 6.37 -2.05 0.42
N LEU A 166 5.15 -2.41 0.84
CA LEU A 166 4.18 -3.12 0.02
C LEU A 166 2.99 -2.20 -0.26
N LEU A 167 2.72 -1.94 -1.53
CA LEU A 167 1.50 -1.28 -1.98
C LEU A 167 0.51 -2.37 -2.42
N MET A 168 -0.72 -2.32 -1.94
CA MET A 168 -1.74 -3.33 -2.26
C MET A 168 -3.05 -2.64 -2.66
N ASP A 169 -3.56 -2.99 -3.82
CA ASP A 169 -4.86 -2.51 -4.30
C ASP A 169 -5.94 -3.54 -3.96
N GLU A 170 -6.94 -3.11 -3.20
CA GLU A 170 -8.09 -3.89 -2.74
C GLU A 170 -7.69 -5.25 -2.12
N PRO A 171 -6.82 -5.31 -1.09
CA PRO A 171 -6.27 -6.56 -0.58
C PRO A 171 -7.30 -7.51 0.02
N PHE A 172 -8.50 -7.01 0.36
CA PHE A 172 -9.57 -7.78 0.99
C PHE A 172 -10.64 -8.24 0.01
N ASP A 173 -10.57 -7.85 -1.27
CA ASP A 173 -11.58 -8.24 -2.25
C ASP A 173 -11.63 -9.76 -2.44
N GLY A 174 -12.86 -10.31 -2.40
CA GLY A 174 -13.10 -11.74 -2.56
C GLY A 174 -13.06 -12.56 -1.28
N PHE A 175 -12.87 -11.92 -0.11
CA PHE A 175 -12.99 -12.56 1.20
C PHE A 175 -14.37 -12.30 1.82
N ASP A 176 -14.86 -13.27 2.58
CA ASP A 176 -15.95 -13.06 3.53
C ASP A 176 -15.45 -12.32 4.79
N LEU A 177 -16.37 -11.92 5.66
CA LEU A 177 -16.06 -11.15 6.88
C LEU A 177 -15.01 -11.85 7.77
N ARG A 178 -15.12 -13.17 7.95
CA ARG A 178 -14.17 -13.94 8.76
C ARG A 178 -12.79 -13.98 8.14
N GLN A 179 -12.74 -14.26 6.85
CA GLN A 179 -11.49 -14.29 6.09
C GLN A 179 -10.82 -12.91 6.06
N THR A 180 -11.60 -11.83 5.91
CA THR A 180 -11.10 -10.46 5.98
C THR A 180 -10.39 -10.20 7.30
N HIS A 181 -11.00 -10.56 8.44
CA HIS A 181 -10.37 -10.42 9.75
C HIS A 181 -9.09 -11.26 9.90
N GLU A 182 -9.10 -12.51 9.39
CA GLU A 182 -7.89 -13.35 9.40
C GLU A 182 -6.74 -12.68 8.64
N ILE A 183 -7.02 -12.13 7.45
CA ILE A 183 -6.00 -11.45 6.63
C ILE A 183 -5.56 -10.12 7.25
N MET A 184 -6.46 -9.36 7.86
CA MET A 184 -6.09 -8.15 8.61
C MET A 184 -5.07 -8.47 9.72
N ASN A 185 -5.27 -9.55 10.46
CA ASN A 185 -4.32 -9.98 11.49
C ASN A 185 -2.96 -10.33 10.88
N VAL A 186 -2.94 -11.05 9.75
CA VAL A 186 -1.68 -11.36 9.03
C VAL A 186 -0.97 -10.09 8.59
N LEU A 187 -1.67 -9.13 7.99
CA LEU A 187 -1.06 -7.87 7.54
C LEU A 187 -0.57 -7.02 8.73
N ARG A 188 -1.28 -7.05 9.87
CA ARG A 188 -0.83 -6.40 11.10
C ARG A 188 0.45 -7.04 11.64
N GLU A 189 0.55 -8.37 11.67
CA GLU A 189 1.80 -9.08 12.04
C GLU A 189 2.96 -8.71 11.10
N VAL A 190 2.69 -8.58 9.81
CA VAL A 190 3.69 -8.17 8.81
C VAL A 190 4.20 -6.76 9.06
N ALA A 191 3.32 -5.81 9.42
CA ALA A 191 3.71 -4.45 9.78
C ALA A 191 4.52 -4.41 11.07
N LEU A 192 4.09 -5.13 12.11
CA LEU A 192 4.83 -5.28 13.36
C LEU A 192 6.20 -5.93 13.16
N GLY A 193 6.33 -6.78 12.14
CA GLY A 193 7.59 -7.38 11.70
C GLY A 193 8.54 -6.44 10.95
N GLY A 194 8.19 -5.14 10.85
CA GLY A 194 9.07 -4.10 10.28
C GLY A 194 8.79 -3.75 8.83
N ARG A 195 7.69 -4.22 8.24
CA ARG A 195 7.26 -3.79 6.90
C ARG A 195 6.26 -2.64 6.99
N THR A 196 6.27 -1.81 5.98
CA THR A 196 5.28 -0.73 5.78
C THR A 196 4.29 -1.15 4.71
N LEU A 197 3.01 -0.88 4.94
CA LEU A 197 1.95 -1.24 4.01
C LEU A 197 1.18 0.02 3.59
N VAL A 198 0.90 0.16 2.30
CA VAL A 198 -0.09 1.13 1.79
C VAL A 198 -1.20 0.34 1.13
N LEU A 199 -2.41 0.43 1.66
CA LEU A 199 -3.56 -0.35 1.24
C LEU A 199 -4.60 0.58 0.62
N ALA A 200 -4.89 0.45 -0.68
CA ALA A 200 -6.09 1.07 -1.24
C ALA A 200 -7.30 0.23 -0.85
N ILE A 201 -8.22 0.85 -0.12
CA ILE A 201 -9.40 0.19 0.43
C ILE A 201 -10.62 1.06 0.14
N HIS A 202 -11.69 0.45 -0.35
CA HIS A 202 -12.96 1.16 -0.60
C HIS A 202 -13.95 1.06 0.57
N GLN A 203 -13.83 0.02 1.43
CA GLN A 203 -14.69 -0.15 2.61
C GLN A 203 -14.09 0.58 3.81
N LEU A 204 -14.71 1.70 4.21
CA LEU A 204 -14.22 2.57 5.28
C LEU A 204 -14.13 1.86 6.63
N ILE A 205 -15.08 0.95 6.92
CA ILE A 205 -15.09 0.15 8.15
C ILE A 205 -13.84 -0.75 8.23
N ASP A 206 -13.46 -1.37 7.13
CA ASP A 206 -12.25 -2.21 7.08
C ASP A 206 -10.98 -1.37 7.21
N ALA A 207 -10.94 -0.23 6.55
CA ALA A 207 -9.83 0.70 6.66
C ALA A 207 -9.64 1.20 8.11
N GLU A 208 -10.72 1.60 8.79
CA GLU A 208 -10.67 2.08 10.18
C GLU A 208 -10.15 1.00 11.15
N ARG A 209 -10.40 -0.28 10.86
CA ARG A 209 -9.96 -1.41 11.69
C ARG A 209 -8.47 -1.74 11.54
N ILE A 210 -7.92 -1.59 10.34
CA ILE A 210 -6.58 -2.06 10.06
C ILE A 210 -5.55 -0.94 9.95
N CYS A 211 -5.91 0.26 9.49
CA CYS A 211 -4.95 1.30 9.18
C CYS A 211 -4.61 2.15 10.41
N ASP A 212 -3.34 2.52 10.52
CA ASP A 212 -2.83 3.43 11.54
C ASP A 212 -3.01 4.89 11.10
N ARG A 213 -2.90 5.13 9.80
CA ARG A 213 -3.05 6.44 9.17
C ARG A 213 -3.83 6.34 7.86
N PHE A 214 -4.35 7.47 7.40
CA PHE A 214 -5.19 7.56 6.22
C PHE A 214 -4.69 8.65 5.27
N VAL A 215 -4.83 8.40 3.98
CA VAL A 215 -4.71 9.39 2.90
C VAL A 215 -6.07 9.40 2.18
N LEU A 216 -6.82 10.49 2.35
CA LEU A 216 -8.14 10.65 1.78
C LEU A 216 -8.01 11.28 0.40
N LEU A 217 -8.38 10.55 -0.64
CA LEU A 217 -8.24 10.95 -2.05
C LEU A 217 -9.63 11.17 -2.66
N ALA A 218 -9.85 12.34 -3.23
CA ALA A 218 -11.06 12.63 -4.01
C ALA A 218 -10.74 13.57 -5.18
N GLY A 219 -11.23 13.25 -6.37
CA GLY A 219 -10.98 14.02 -7.59
C GLY A 219 -9.49 14.19 -7.91
N GLY A 220 -8.69 13.13 -7.71
CA GLY A 220 -7.25 13.13 -7.94
C GLY A 220 -6.44 13.98 -6.95
N ARG A 221 -7.02 14.44 -5.84
CA ARG A 221 -6.36 15.30 -4.85
C ARG A 221 -6.43 14.70 -3.45
N VAL A 222 -5.38 14.90 -2.65
CA VAL A 222 -5.42 14.59 -1.22
C VAL A 222 -6.27 15.63 -0.50
N ARG A 223 -7.36 15.19 0.13
CA ARG A 223 -8.26 16.03 0.91
C ARG A 223 -7.86 16.07 2.38
N GLY A 224 -7.21 15.02 2.85
CA GLY A 224 -6.68 14.92 4.19
C GLY A 224 -5.71 13.76 4.31
N SER A 225 -4.72 13.88 5.20
CA SER A 225 -3.82 12.80 5.56
C SER A 225 -3.49 12.88 7.05
N GLY A 226 -3.33 11.73 7.70
CA GLY A 226 -3.01 11.63 9.12
C GLY A 226 -3.65 10.45 9.80
N THR A 227 -3.51 10.36 11.13
CA THR A 227 -4.28 9.43 11.96
C THR A 227 -5.75 9.85 11.99
N LEU A 228 -6.65 8.95 12.39
CA LEU A 228 -8.07 9.29 12.50
C LEU A 228 -8.28 10.47 13.47
N ASP A 229 -7.54 10.53 14.57
CA ASP A 229 -7.64 11.63 15.54
C ASP A 229 -7.11 12.97 15.00
N GLU A 230 -6.08 12.95 14.17
CA GLU A 230 -5.60 14.15 13.46
C GLU A 230 -6.67 14.67 12.48
N LEU A 231 -7.31 13.77 11.74
CA LEU A 231 -8.38 14.10 10.80
C LEU A 231 -9.64 14.59 11.51
N ARG A 232 -10.04 13.97 12.65
CA ARG A 232 -11.13 14.42 13.52
C ARG A 232 -10.90 15.84 14.02
N ARG A 233 -9.69 16.14 14.49
CA ARG A 233 -9.34 17.50 14.95
C ARG A 233 -9.46 18.53 13.83
N ARG A 234 -9.04 18.16 12.61
CA ARG A 234 -9.11 19.04 11.45
C ARG A 234 -10.56 19.35 11.01
N THR A 235 -11.46 18.39 11.17
CA THR A 235 -12.88 18.53 10.82
C THR A 235 -13.75 19.06 11.96
N GLY A 236 -13.24 19.07 13.21
CA GLY A 236 -14.03 19.37 14.40
C GLY A 236 -14.99 18.25 14.84
N LEU A 237 -14.94 17.08 14.19
CA LEU A 237 -15.83 15.95 14.44
C LEU A 237 -15.26 15.00 15.52
N VAL A 238 -15.41 15.39 16.78
CA VAL A 238 -14.93 14.59 17.92
C VAL A 238 -15.72 13.28 18.02
N GLY A 239 -15.02 12.14 18.06
CA GLY A 239 -15.64 10.80 18.21
C GLY A 239 -16.30 10.24 16.95
N ALA A 240 -16.29 10.96 15.82
CA ALA A 240 -16.84 10.49 14.56
C ALA A 240 -16.03 9.33 13.96
N GLY A 241 -16.67 8.45 13.18
CA GLY A 241 -15.99 7.41 12.40
C GLY A 241 -15.24 7.98 11.19
N LEU A 242 -14.46 7.14 10.54
CA LEU A 242 -13.72 7.52 9.32
C LEU A 242 -14.67 7.98 8.19
N GLU A 243 -15.88 7.42 8.13
CA GLU A 243 -16.88 7.77 7.13
C GLU A 243 -17.34 9.23 7.25
N ASP A 244 -17.70 9.67 8.46
CA ASP A 244 -18.15 11.06 8.70
C ASP A 244 -17.00 12.05 8.41
N VAL A 245 -15.79 11.71 8.83
CA VAL A 245 -14.59 12.50 8.58
C VAL A 245 -14.29 12.60 7.08
N PHE A 246 -14.43 11.49 6.35
CA PHE A 246 -14.25 11.45 4.90
C PHE A 246 -15.26 12.38 4.19
N LEU A 247 -16.55 12.27 4.54
CA LEU A 247 -17.61 13.10 3.95
C LEU A 247 -17.43 14.58 4.24
N ALA A 248 -16.89 14.94 5.42
CA ALA A 248 -16.62 16.34 5.78
C ALA A 248 -15.42 16.96 5.03
N LEU A 249 -14.51 16.15 4.49
CA LEU A 249 -13.29 16.60 3.80
C LEU A 249 -13.39 16.52 2.26
N THR A 250 -14.37 15.82 1.73
CA THR A 250 -14.52 15.57 0.28
C THR A 250 -15.78 16.17 -0.30
#